data_52a63f8f276131e1fd640ce17b58fe1e
#
_entry.id   52a63f8f276131e1fd640ce17b58fe1e
#
_cell.length_a   1.000
_cell.length_b   1.000
_cell.length_c   1.000
_cell.angle_alpha   90.00
_cell.angle_beta   90.00
_cell.angle_gamma   90.00
#
_symmetry.space_group_name_H-M   'P 1'
#
loop_
_entity.id
_entity.type
_entity.pdbx_description
1 polymer ?
#
loop_
_entity_poly.entity_id
_entity_poly.type
_entity_poly.pdbx_seq_one_letter_code
_entity_poly.pdbx_strand_id
1 'polypeptide(L)'
;YLIFLSVVAALGGFLFGYDTAVISGTIAQVTQLFQLDTLQQGWYVGCALIGSIVGVLFAGILSDKLGRKMTMIISATLFSTSALGCAISADFTQLVVYRIIGGVGIGVVSIVSPLYISEVAVAQYRGRLVSLYQLAVTVGFLGAYLINYQLLAYAESGNQLSMDWLNKIFVTEVWRGMLGMETLPAVLFFIIIFF
;
A
#
# COMPACT_ATOMS: atom_id res chain seq x y z
N TYR A 1 5.43 -17.73 -18.93
CA TYR A 1 5.18 -18.11 -17.54
C TYR A 1 6.10 -17.32 -16.58
N LEU A 2 7.42 -17.37 -16.75
CA LEU A 2 8.42 -16.71 -15.89
C LEU A 2 8.22 -15.18 -15.81
N ILE A 3 8.01 -14.53 -16.96
CA ILE A 3 7.73 -13.07 -17.01
C ILE A 3 6.45 -12.76 -16.26
N PHE A 4 5.42 -13.56 -16.41
CA PHE A 4 4.15 -13.38 -15.69
C PHE A 4 4.36 -13.44 -14.17
N LEU A 5 5.04 -14.46 -13.66
CA LEU A 5 5.36 -14.58 -12.24
C LEU A 5 6.18 -13.39 -11.71
N SER A 6 7.15 -12.92 -12.50
CA SER A 6 7.96 -11.75 -12.13
C SER A 6 7.15 -10.47 -12.10
N VAL A 7 6.22 -10.28 -13.03
CA VAL A 7 5.29 -9.13 -13.04
C VAL A 7 4.35 -9.19 -11.85
N VAL A 8 3.80 -10.36 -11.53
CA VAL A 8 2.93 -10.54 -10.36
C VAL A 8 3.66 -10.18 -9.07
N ALA A 9 4.87 -10.70 -8.90
CA ALA A 9 5.67 -10.37 -7.72
C ALA A 9 6.09 -8.88 -7.69
N ALA A 10 6.31 -8.26 -8.85
CA ALA A 10 6.61 -6.82 -8.94
C ALA A 10 5.43 -5.93 -8.53
N LEU A 11 4.17 -6.41 -8.64
CA LEU A 11 3.01 -5.69 -8.10
C LEU A 11 3.12 -5.47 -6.59
N GLY A 12 3.80 -6.36 -5.86
CA GLY A 12 4.14 -6.11 -4.46
C GLY A 12 5.03 -4.87 -4.28
N GLY A 13 5.95 -4.63 -5.21
CA GLY A 13 6.74 -3.39 -5.26
C GLY A 13 5.88 -2.17 -5.56
N PHE A 14 4.93 -2.26 -6.47
CA PHE A 14 3.98 -1.19 -6.76
C PHE A 14 3.20 -0.78 -5.49
N LEU A 15 2.69 -1.75 -4.73
CA LEU A 15 1.98 -1.49 -3.48
C LEU A 15 2.87 -0.80 -2.44
N PHE A 16 4.11 -1.26 -2.29
CA PHE A 16 5.09 -0.61 -1.41
C PHE A 16 5.32 0.86 -1.81
N GLY A 17 5.49 1.14 -3.09
CA GLY A 17 5.68 2.49 -3.59
C GLY A 17 4.44 3.37 -3.39
N TYR A 18 3.28 2.82 -3.68
CA TYR A 18 2.01 3.53 -3.54
C TYR A 18 1.75 3.95 -2.09
N ASP A 19 1.81 3.02 -1.12
CA ASP A 19 1.59 3.34 0.30
C ASP A 19 2.58 4.38 0.83
N THR A 20 3.85 4.26 0.43
CA THR A 20 4.87 5.23 0.87
C THR A 20 4.59 6.64 0.36
N ALA A 21 4.05 6.78 -0.84
CA ALA A 21 3.82 8.07 -1.48
C ALA A 21 2.44 8.67 -1.18
N VAL A 22 1.40 7.84 -1.02
CA VAL A 22 0.02 8.31 -0.80
C VAL A 22 -0.10 9.19 0.43
N ILE A 23 0.69 8.93 1.46
CA ILE A 23 0.66 9.68 2.72
C ILE A 23 0.95 11.16 2.52
N SER A 24 1.80 11.52 1.55
CA SER A 24 2.14 12.92 1.27
C SER A 24 0.93 13.79 0.94
N GLY A 25 -0.08 13.22 0.27
CA GLY A 25 -1.33 13.92 -0.05
C GLY A 25 -2.30 14.03 1.12
N THR A 26 -2.16 13.18 2.13
CA THR A 26 -3.11 13.08 3.24
C THR A 26 -2.69 13.87 4.48
N ILE A 27 -1.39 14.16 4.65
CA ILE A 27 -0.83 14.78 5.86
C ILE A 27 -1.57 16.07 6.25
N ALA A 28 -1.72 17.00 5.31
CA ALA A 28 -2.34 18.29 5.58
C ALA A 28 -3.77 18.16 6.05
N GLN A 29 -4.57 17.33 5.38
CA GLN A 29 -5.99 17.11 5.69
C GLN A 29 -6.17 16.38 7.03
N VAL A 30 -5.40 15.33 7.28
CA VAL A 30 -5.45 14.54 8.52
C VAL A 30 -5.00 15.40 9.70
N THR A 31 -3.93 16.20 9.54
CA THR A 31 -3.45 17.11 10.57
C THR A 31 -4.51 18.16 10.93
N GLN A 32 -5.16 18.74 9.93
CA GLN A 32 -6.20 19.74 10.17
C GLN A 32 -7.46 19.12 10.80
N LEU A 33 -7.89 17.94 10.35
CA LEU A 33 -9.10 17.28 10.84
C LEU A 33 -8.98 16.86 12.31
N PHE A 34 -7.84 16.21 12.65
CA PHE A 34 -7.61 15.69 14.00
C PHE A 34 -6.82 16.64 14.90
N GLN A 35 -6.51 17.86 14.41
CA GLN A 35 -5.76 18.89 15.13
C GLN A 35 -4.44 18.34 15.72
N LEU A 36 -3.69 17.61 14.88
CA LEU A 36 -2.47 16.92 15.29
C LEU A 36 -1.35 17.92 15.59
N ASP A 37 -0.65 17.70 16.71
CA ASP A 37 0.60 18.38 16.98
C ASP A 37 1.76 17.82 16.10
N THR A 38 2.91 18.47 16.15
CA THR A 38 4.08 18.07 15.34
C THR A 38 4.54 16.64 15.63
N LEU A 39 4.42 16.20 16.90
CA LEU A 39 4.81 14.84 17.30
C LEU A 39 3.82 13.80 16.73
N GLN A 40 2.53 14.07 16.85
CA GLN A 40 1.47 13.21 16.33
C GLN A 40 1.50 13.13 14.79
N GLN A 41 1.83 14.24 14.13
CA GLN A 41 2.04 14.25 12.68
C GLN A 41 3.23 13.37 12.28
N GLY A 42 4.34 13.47 12.98
CA GLY A 42 5.50 12.58 12.78
C GLY A 42 5.14 11.11 13.04
N TRP A 43 4.33 10.84 14.08
CA TRP A 43 3.82 9.51 14.36
C TRP A 43 2.92 8.97 13.25
N TYR A 44 2.02 9.79 12.70
CA TYR A 44 1.16 9.43 11.58
C TYR A 44 1.95 9.01 10.34
N VAL A 45 3.02 9.74 10.02
CA VAL A 45 3.90 9.42 8.89
C VAL A 45 4.73 8.16 9.16
N GLY A 46 5.25 8.02 10.38
CA GLY A 46 6.20 6.97 10.75
C GLY A 46 5.58 5.63 11.18
N CYS A 47 4.31 5.59 11.56
CA CYS A 47 3.70 4.39 12.16
C CYS A 47 3.73 3.17 11.23
N ALA A 48 3.53 3.36 9.92
CA ALA A 48 3.61 2.29 8.93
C ALA A 48 5.04 1.71 8.82
N LEU A 49 6.08 2.54 9.01
CA LEU A 49 7.47 2.07 9.01
C LEU A 49 7.75 1.13 10.19
N ILE A 50 7.16 1.41 11.36
CA ILE A 50 7.26 0.49 12.51
C ILE A 50 6.62 -0.84 12.18
N GLY A 51 5.42 -0.82 11.58
CA GLY A 51 4.77 -2.03 11.06
C GLY A 51 5.67 -2.77 10.06
N SER A 52 6.30 -2.07 9.13
CA SER A 52 7.16 -2.68 8.13
C SER A 52 8.41 -3.32 8.71
N ILE A 53 9.01 -2.73 9.76
CA ILE A 53 10.14 -3.35 10.49
C ILE A 53 9.70 -4.69 11.07
N VAL A 54 8.54 -4.74 11.73
CA VAL A 54 7.97 -5.99 12.27
C VAL A 54 7.74 -6.99 11.13
N GLY A 55 7.14 -6.55 10.02
CA GLY A 55 6.90 -7.39 8.84
C GLY A 55 8.18 -8.00 8.28
N VAL A 56 9.23 -7.21 8.12
CA VAL A 56 10.54 -7.66 7.64
C VAL A 56 11.16 -8.70 8.56
N LEU A 57 11.10 -8.51 9.89
CA LEU A 57 11.66 -9.46 10.86
C LEU A 57 11.01 -10.84 10.76
N PHE A 58 9.71 -10.91 10.48
CA PHE A 58 8.98 -12.17 10.37
C PHE A 58 8.89 -12.71 8.94
N ALA A 59 9.22 -11.92 7.93
CA ALA A 59 9.10 -12.28 6.51
C ALA A 59 9.85 -13.57 6.14
N GLY A 60 11.09 -13.73 6.62
CA GLY A 60 11.89 -14.91 6.39
C GLY A 60 11.24 -16.17 6.98
N ILE A 61 10.92 -16.13 8.28
CA ILE A 61 10.32 -17.27 8.99
C ILE A 61 8.98 -17.67 8.35
N LEU A 62 8.16 -16.68 7.99
CA LEU A 62 6.86 -16.90 7.39
C LEU A 62 7.01 -17.52 5.99
N SER A 63 7.93 -16.97 5.21
CA SER A 63 8.23 -17.42 3.85
C SER A 63 8.82 -18.84 3.80
N ASP A 64 9.63 -19.22 4.79
CA ASP A 64 10.21 -20.57 4.87
C ASP A 64 9.20 -21.61 5.36
N LYS A 65 8.29 -21.24 6.27
CA LYS A 65 7.27 -22.16 6.81
C LYS A 65 6.07 -22.35 5.88
N LEU A 66 5.56 -21.27 5.29
CA LEU A 66 4.32 -21.27 4.50
C LEU A 66 4.56 -21.27 2.99
N GLY A 67 5.81 -21.01 2.57
CA GLY A 67 6.16 -20.80 1.17
C GLY A 67 5.87 -19.38 0.69
N ARG A 68 6.51 -19.00 -0.41
CA ARG A 68 6.50 -17.62 -0.95
C ARG A 68 5.10 -17.16 -1.35
N LYS A 69 4.36 -18.01 -2.07
CA LYS A 69 3.00 -17.70 -2.53
C LYS A 69 2.05 -17.39 -1.37
N MET A 70 2.02 -18.25 -0.36
CA MET A 70 1.11 -18.09 0.78
C MET A 70 1.46 -16.86 1.61
N THR A 71 2.75 -16.59 1.78
CA THR A 71 3.25 -15.40 2.48
C THR A 71 2.84 -14.11 1.76
N MET A 72 2.90 -14.07 0.42
CA MET A 72 2.42 -12.93 -0.37
C MET A 72 0.90 -12.77 -0.30
N ILE A 73 0.13 -13.86 -0.24
CA ILE A 73 -1.34 -13.81 -0.04
C ILE A 73 -1.69 -13.21 1.33
N ILE A 74 -1.00 -13.62 2.39
CA ILE A 74 -1.19 -13.07 3.74
C ILE A 74 -0.86 -11.57 3.73
N SER A 75 0.23 -11.19 3.10
CA SER A 75 0.64 -9.80 2.97
C SER A 75 -0.41 -8.96 2.21
N ALA A 76 -0.94 -9.48 1.10
CA ALA A 76 -1.99 -8.82 0.32
C ALA A 76 -3.30 -8.66 1.12
N THR A 77 -3.65 -9.64 1.95
CA THR A 77 -4.82 -9.54 2.85
C THR A 77 -4.63 -8.50 3.93
N LEU A 78 -3.48 -8.47 4.61
CA LEU A 78 -3.15 -7.45 5.60
C LEU A 78 -3.22 -6.05 5.00
N PHE A 79 -2.69 -5.91 3.80
CA PHE A 79 -2.66 -4.64 3.09
C PHE A 79 -4.07 -4.19 2.67
N SER A 80 -4.87 -5.07 2.08
CA SER A 80 -6.25 -4.77 1.67
C SER A 80 -7.12 -4.40 2.87
N THR A 81 -6.99 -5.11 4.00
CA THR A 81 -7.72 -4.80 5.23
C THR A 81 -7.30 -3.46 5.83
N SER A 82 -6.01 -3.13 5.75
CA SER A 82 -5.48 -1.84 6.17
C SER A 82 -6.04 -0.70 5.34
N ALA A 83 -5.98 -0.79 4.01
CA ALA A 83 -6.47 0.25 3.11
C ALA A 83 -7.97 0.53 3.31
N LEU A 84 -8.78 -0.52 3.43
CA LEU A 84 -10.20 -0.40 3.75
C LEU A 84 -10.41 0.20 5.16
N GLY A 85 -9.65 -0.28 6.14
CA GLY A 85 -9.73 0.22 7.51
C GLY A 85 -9.37 1.70 7.61
N CYS A 86 -8.34 2.15 6.89
CA CYS A 86 -7.98 3.57 6.81
C CYS A 86 -9.10 4.41 6.20
N ALA A 87 -9.76 3.93 5.13
CA ALA A 87 -10.85 4.64 4.48
C ALA A 87 -12.08 4.85 5.40
N ILE A 88 -12.35 3.90 6.31
CA ILE A 88 -13.52 3.93 7.21
C ILE A 88 -13.19 4.36 8.65
N SER A 89 -11.91 4.61 8.97
CA SER A 89 -11.48 4.96 10.34
C SER A 89 -12.22 6.22 10.85
N ALA A 90 -12.76 6.15 12.06
CA ALA A 90 -13.46 7.28 12.69
C ALA A 90 -12.49 8.16 13.48
N ASP A 91 -11.48 7.56 14.10
CA ASP A 91 -10.54 8.21 15.01
C ASP A 91 -9.09 8.09 14.51
N PHE A 92 -8.26 9.04 14.95
CA PHE A 92 -6.82 9.03 14.67
C PHE A 92 -6.13 7.74 15.14
N THR A 93 -6.51 7.20 16.30
CA THR A 93 -5.94 5.96 16.83
C THR A 93 -6.25 4.76 15.93
N GLN A 94 -7.49 4.67 15.42
CA GLN A 94 -7.88 3.62 14.47
C GLN A 94 -7.08 3.74 13.18
N LEU A 95 -6.91 4.96 12.67
CA LEU A 95 -6.12 5.22 11.48
C LEU A 95 -4.68 4.73 11.63
N VAL A 96 -4.05 5.06 12.76
CA VAL A 96 -2.68 4.61 13.08
C VAL A 96 -2.58 3.09 13.18
N VAL A 97 -3.53 2.43 13.82
CA VAL A 97 -3.55 0.96 13.96
C VAL A 97 -3.65 0.30 12.59
N TYR A 98 -4.56 0.75 11.72
CA TYR A 98 -4.66 0.20 10.37
C TYR A 98 -3.39 0.45 9.54
N ARG A 99 -2.77 1.61 9.66
CA ARG A 99 -1.49 1.89 9.02
C ARG A 99 -0.35 0.98 9.49
N ILE A 100 -0.30 0.66 10.79
CA ILE A 100 0.68 -0.31 11.31
C ILE A 100 0.42 -1.71 10.70
N ILE A 101 -0.84 -2.14 10.63
CA ILE A 101 -1.22 -3.43 10.01
C ILE A 101 -0.80 -3.47 8.54
N GLY A 102 -1.07 -2.40 7.78
CA GLY A 102 -0.62 -2.26 6.39
C GLY A 102 0.89 -2.30 6.28
N GLY A 103 1.58 -1.58 7.17
CA GLY A 103 3.03 -1.60 7.26
C GLY A 103 3.60 -3.01 7.42
N VAL A 104 3.02 -3.85 8.28
CA VAL A 104 3.44 -5.26 8.42
C VAL A 104 3.31 -5.99 7.08
N GLY A 105 2.19 -5.84 6.37
CA GLY A 105 2.00 -6.43 5.04
C GLY A 105 3.06 -5.97 4.05
N ILE A 106 3.33 -4.67 4.00
CA ILE A 106 4.35 -4.05 3.14
C ILE A 106 5.75 -4.58 3.47
N GLY A 107 6.09 -4.64 4.75
CA GLY A 107 7.39 -5.16 5.19
C GLY A 107 7.62 -6.60 4.75
N VAL A 108 6.61 -7.44 4.85
CA VAL A 108 6.68 -8.83 4.37
C VAL A 108 6.87 -8.88 2.85
N VAL A 109 6.06 -8.16 2.08
CA VAL A 109 6.11 -8.21 0.62
C VAL A 109 7.39 -7.61 0.05
N SER A 110 7.97 -6.62 0.73
CA SER A 110 9.24 -5.99 0.31
C SER A 110 10.43 -6.96 0.27
N ILE A 111 10.41 -7.98 1.12
CA ILE A 111 11.42 -9.04 1.16
C ILE A 111 11.03 -10.22 0.26
N VAL A 112 9.78 -10.68 0.37
CA VAL A 112 9.36 -11.93 -0.28
C VAL A 112 9.20 -11.77 -1.80
N SER A 113 8.77 -10.62 -2.31
CA SER A 113 8.62 -10.40 -3.74
C SER A 113 9.93 -10.46 -4.52
N PRO A 114 10.98 -9.69 -4.19
CA PRO A 114 12.25 -9.80 -4.89
C PRO A 114 12.93 -11.15 -4.67
N LEU A 115 12.75 -11.78 -3.49
CA LEU A 115 13.23 -13.13 -3.23
C LEU A 115 12.58 -14.13 -4.20
N TYR A 116 11.26 -14.12 -4.32
CA TYR A 116 10.52 -14.99 -5.23
C TYR A 116 10.96 -14.80 -6.68
N ILE A 117 11.09 -13.54 -7.13
CA ILE A 117 11.61 -13.25 -8.48
C ILE A 117 12.99 -13.86 -8.66
N SER A 118 13.89 -13.75 -7.68
CA SER A 118 15.26 -14.27 -7.75
C SER A 118 15.33 -15.79 -7.80
N GLU A 119 14.39 -16.48 -7.16
CA GLU A 119 14.31 -17.95 -7.12
C GLU A 119 13.76 -18.53 -8.42
N VAL A 120 12.74 -17.89 -9.03
CA VAL A 120 12.11 -18.38 -10.27
C VAL A 120 12.87 -17.93 -11.52
N ALA A 121 13.68 -16.90 -11.43
CA ALA A 121 14.39 -16.32 -12.56
C ALA A 121 15.57 -17.17 -12.99
N VAL A 122 15.71 -17.37 -14.30
CA VAL A 122 16.92 -17.95 -14.90
C VAL A 122 18.11 -17.03 -14.61
N ALA A 123 19.27 -17.60 -14.27
CA ALA A 123 20.47 -16.87 -13.82
C ALA A 123 20.82 -15.68 -14.74
N GLN A 124 20.71 -15.87 -16.06
CA GLN A 124 21.01 -14.85 -17.06
C GLN A 124 20.12 -13.59 -16.96
N TYR A 125 18.85 -13.73 -16.56
CA TYR A 125 17.86 -12.65 -16.51
C TYR A 125 17.50 -12.20 -15.10
N ARG A 126 18.04 -12.86 -14.05
CA ARG A 126 17.70 -12.61 -12.65
C ARG A 126 17.80 -11.14 -12.28
N GLY A 127 18.93 -10.49 -12.59
CA GLY A 127 19.13 -9.09 -12.26
C GLY A 127 18.09 -8.16 -12.93
N ARG A 128 17.78 -8.42 -14.22
CA ARG A 128 16.76 -7.64 -14.94
C ARG A 128 15.37 -7.82 -14.36
N LEU A 129 15.01 -9.04 -13.97
CA LEU A 129 13.68 -9.33 -13.41
C LEU A 129 13.54 -8.78 -11.98
N VAL A 130 14.59 -8.81 -11.17
CA VAL A 130 14.59 -8.15 -9.85
C VAL A 130 14.50 -6.62 -10.01
N SER A 131 15.12 -6.04 -11.05
CA SER A 131 14.97 -4.61 -11.33
C SER A 131 13.55 -4.20 -11.68
N LEU A 132 12.71 -5.12 -12.18
CA LEU A 132 11.27 -4.85 -12.37
C LEU A 132 10.55 -4.53 -11.06
N TYR A 133 10.94 -5.17 -9.95
CA TYR A 133 10.40 -4.82 -8.64
C TYR A 133 10.69 -3.36 -8.30
N GLN A 134 11.94 -2.90 -8.48
CA GLN A 134 12.31 -1.50 -8.20
C GLN A 134 11.61 -0.52 -9.16
N LEU A 135 11.46 -0.88 -10.43
CA LEU A 135 10.68 -0.10 -11.38
C LEU A 135 9.21 0.00 -10.93
N ALA A 136 8.62 -1.11 -10.48
CA ALA A 136 7.25 -1.13 -10.00
C ALA A 136 7.06 -0.26 -8.74
N VAL A 137 8.04 -0.20 -7.82
CA VAL A 137 8.05 0.73 -6.68
C VAL A 137 7.96 2.18 -7.18
N THR A 138 8.80 2.54 -8.16
CA THR A 138 8.81 3.90 -8.74
C THR A 138 7.49 4.25 -9.44
N VAL A 139 6.91 3.29 -10.17
CA VAL A 139 5.59 3.46 -10.80
C VAL A 139 4.50 3.58 -9.74
N GLY A 140 4.63 2.89 -8.61
CA GLY A 140 3.75 3.02 -7.46
C GLY A 140 3.75 4.43 -6.87
N PHE A 141 4.93 5.04 -6.70
CA PHE A 141 5.04 6.45 -6.29
C PHE A 141 4.31 7.37 -7.26
N LEU A 142 4.58 7.23 -8.56
CA LEU A 142 3.91 8.03 -9.58
C LEU A 142 2.38 7.83 -9.54
N GLY A 143 1.92 6.60 -9.42
CA GLY A 143 0.50 6.26 -9.32
C GLY A 143 -0.17 6.94 -8.13
N ALA A 144 0.46 6.92 -6.95
CA ALA A 144 -0.06 7.57 -5.75
C ALA A 144 -0.15 9.10 -5.93
N TYR A 145 0.88 9.73 -6.47
CA TYR A 145 0.86 11.18 -6.71
C TYR A 145 -0.21 11.59 -7.72
N LEU A 146 -0.40 10.82 -8.80
CA LEU A 146 -1.43 11.10 -9.79
C LEU A 146 -2.83 10.94 -9.21
N ILE A 147 -3.09 9.89 -8.43
CA ILE A 147 -4.39 9.66 -7.77
C ILE A 147 -4.64 10.74 -6.72
N ASN A 148 -3.67 11.08 -5.89
CA ASN A 148 -3.79 12.15 -4.91
C ASN A 148 -4.17 13.48 -5.59
N TYR A 149 -3.47 13.82 -6.68
CA TYR A 149 -3.75 15.04 -7.46
C TYR A 149 -5.16 15.03 -8.06
N GLN A 150 -5.55 13.92 -8.69
CA GLN A 150 -6.87 13.82 -9.34
C GLN A 150 -8.02 13.89 -8.32
N LEU A 151 -7.89 13.21 -7.17
CA LEU A 151 -8.90 13.24 -6.12
C LEU A 151 -9.02 14.64 -5.51
N LEU A 152 -7.90 15.31 -5.27
CA LEU A 152 -7.91 16.67 -4.74
C LEU A 152 -8.55 17.64 -5.74
N ALA A 153 -8.14 17.61 -7.01
CA ALA A 153 -8.70 18.43 -8.06
C ALA A 153 -10.21 18.18 -8.28
N TYR A 154 -10.64 16.90 -8.15
CA TYR A 154 -12.04 16.54 -8.23
C TYR A 154 -12.86 17.15 -7.07
N ALA A 155 -12.34 17.09 -5.85
CA ALA A 155 -12.98 17.67 -4.69
C ALA A 155 -13.08 19.20 -4.77
N GLU A 156 -12.02 19.88 -5.24
CA GLU A 156 -11.96 21.34 -5.42
C GLU A 156 -12.87 21.83 -6.55
N SER A 157 -13.19 21.01 -7.55
CA SER A 157 -14.06 21.38 -8.66
C SER A 157 -15.55 21.52 -8.27
N GLY A 158 -15.92 21.31 -7.00
CA GLY A 158 -17.27 21.46 -6.49
C GLY A 158 -18.25 20.37 -6.94
N ASN A 159 -17.75 19.27 -7.49
CA ASN A 159 -18.57 18.13 -7.88
C ASN A 159 -19.17 17.46 -6.63
N GLN A 160 -20.45 17.09 -6.74
CA GLN A 160 -21.11 16.30 -5.71
C GLN A 160 -21.50 14.95 -6.27
N LEU A 161 -21.25 13.89 -5.50
CA LEU A 161 -21.66 12.54 -5.83
C LEU A 161 -23.06 12.29 -5.28
N SER A 162 -23.87 11.52 -6.02
CA SER A 162 -25.27 11.22 -5.67
C SER A 162 -25.44 10.38 -4.39
N MET A 163 -24.38 9.74 -3.90
CA MET A 163 -24.40 8.94 -2.68
C MET A 163 -23.62 9.66 -1.57
N ASP A 164 -24.24 9.91 -0.43
CA ASP A 164 -23.67 10.65 0.70
C ASP A 164 -22.35 10.06 1.21
N TRP A 165 -22.23 8.73 1.27
CA TRP A 165 -21.02 8.07 1.73
C TRP A 165 -19.85 8.22 0.73
N LEU A 166 -20.14 8.18 -0.58
CA LEU A 166 -19.12 8.46 -1.61
C LEU A 166 -18.69 9.92 -1.58
N ASN A 167 -19.66 10.83 -1.41
CA ASN A 167 -19.39 12.24 -1.29
C ASN A 167 -18.50 12.54 -0.08
N LYS A 168 -18.74 11.86 1.05
CA LYS A 168 -17.89 11.96 2.24
C LYS A 168 -16.44 11.51 1.95
N ILE A 169 -16.25 10.37 1.29
CA ILE A 169 -14.94 9.76 1.05
C ILE A 169 -14.13 10.49 -0.04
N PHE A 170 -14.78 10.96 -1.11
CA PHE A 170 -14.09 11.50 -2.28
C PHE A 170 -14.15 13.02 -2.41
N VAL A 171 -14.99 13.70 -1.64
CA VAL A 171 -15.15 15.17 -1.72
C VAL A 171 -14.90 15.84 -0.38
N THR A 172 -15.57 15.40 0.70
CA THR A 172 -15.47 16.08 2.01
C THR A 172 -14.20 15.67 2.76
N GLU A 173 -13.90 14.37 2.83
CA GLU A 173 -12.73 13.81 3.52
C GLU A 173 -11.85 13.07 2.52
N VAL A 174 -11.30 13.80 1.53
CA VAL A 174 -10.58 13.25 0.37
C VAL A 174 -9.41 12.33 0.75
N TRP A 175 -8.78 12.57 1.89
CA TRP A 175 -7.74 11.70 2.43
C TRP A 175 -8.18 10.24 2.59
N ARG A 176 -9.47 10.01 2.87
CA ARG A 176 -10.04 8.65 2.93
C ARG A 176 -10.05 8.00 1.56
N GLY A 177 -10.44 8.78 0.55
CA GLY A 177 -10.40 8.33 -0.85
C GLY A 177 -8.97 8.01 -1.30
N MET A 178 -8.01 8.87 -0.96
CA MET A 178 -6.60 8.66 -1.30
C MET A 178 -6.06 7.34 -0.72
N LEU A 179 -6.26 7.10 0.58
CA LEU A 179 -5.86 5.84 1.22
C LEU A 179 -6.72 4.65 0.75
N GLY A 180 -8.02 4.86 0.56
CA GLY A 180 -8.95 3.81 0.10
C GLY A 180 -8.67 3.32 -1.31
N MET A 181 -8.18 4.17 -2.22
CA MET A 181 -7.83 3.78 -3.60
C MET A 181 -6.70 2.75 -3.65
N GLU A 182 -5.90 2.65 -2.62
CA GLU A 182 -4.89 1.62 -2.45
C GLU A 182 -5.47 0.19 -2.43
N THR A 183 -6.74 0.06 -2.07
CA THR A 183 -7.45 -1.23 -2.08
C THR A 183 -7.53 -1.81 -3.50
N LEU A 184 -7.61 -0.98 -4.55
CA LEU A 184 -7.71 -1.46 -5.93
C LEU A 184 -6.49 -2.28 -6.35
N PRO A 185 -5.25 -1.75 -6.29
CA PRO A 185 -4.07 -2.54 -6.62
C PRO A 185 -3.81 -3.68 -5.63
N ALA A 186 -4.22 -3.53 -4.36
CA ALA A 186 -4.08 -4.58 -3.35
C ALA A 186 -4.97 -5.80 -3.66
N VAL A 187 -6.23 -5.58 -4.00
CA VAL A 187 -7.16 -6.64 -4.41
C VAL A 187 -6.74 -7.25 -5.74
N LEU A 188 -6.27 -6.44 -6.68
CA LEU A 188 -5.73 -6.94 -7.95
C LEU A 188 -4.53 -7.88 -7.70
N PHE A 189 -3.60 -7.48 -6.85
CA PHE A 189 -2.47 -8.29 -6.45
C PHE A 189 -2.92 -9.60 -5.79
N PHE A 190 -3.87 -9.52 -4.85
CA PHE A 190 -4.44 -10.69 -4.19
C PHE A 190 -5.06 -11.67 -5.19
N ILE A 191 -5.88 -11.19 -6.12
CA ILE A 191 -6.54 -12.03 -7.13
C ILE A 191 -5.49 -12.70 -8.03
N ILE A 192 -4.55 -11.93 -8.56
CA ILE A 192 -3.58 -12.45 -9.54
C ILE A 192 -2.64 -13.47 -8.89
N ILE A 193 -2.28 -13.29 -7.62
CA ILE A 193 -1.37 -14.21 -6.93
C ILE A 193 -2.05 -15.54 -6.59
N PHE A 194 -3.38 -15.56 -6.57
CA PHE A 194 -4.13 -16.78 -6.30
C PHE A 194 -4.06 -17.77 -7.47
N PHE A 195 -4.00 -17.24 -8.69
CA PHE A 195 -3.86 -18.02 -9.94
C PHE A 195 -2.41 -18.29 -10.32
#